data_358080a6c89c9c3637b800c3166c30f5
#
_entry.id   358080a6c89c9c3637b800c3166c30f5
#
_cell.length_a   1.000
_cell.length_b   1.000
_cell.length_c   1.000
_cell.angle_alpha   90.00
_cell.angle_beta   90.00
_cell.angle_gamma   90.00
#
_symmetry.space_group_name_H-M   'P 1'
#
loop_
_entity.id
_entity.type
_entity.pdbx_description
1 polymer ?
#
loop_
_entity_poly.entity_id
_entity_poly.type
_entity_poly.pdbx_seq_one_letter_code
_entity_poly.pdbx_strand_id
1 'polypeptide(L)'
;MLIPTVIEKTHNGERAYDIYSRLLKERIIFLGTGVEENSSSNIIAQLLFLESEDPKKDIFMYVNSPGGNVKDGLAIIDTMNHIKPDVSTVCVGMAASMGAIILSAGAKGKRFILPNAEVMIHQPLGGVEGQASDIAITADRIIKTKNKLNKMLAENTGQKLEKIEKDVDRDYWIDAKDAVKYGIVDKVMEKPKTKK
;
A
#
# COMPACT_ATOMS: atom_id res chain seq x y z
N MET A 1 21.52 7.42 0.54
CA MET A 1 20.55 8.29 1.25
C MET A 1 21.02 8.46 2.69
N LEU A 2 21.11 9.70 3.21
CA LEU A 2 21.43 9.95 4.61
C LEU A 2 20.17 9.75 5.45
N ILE A 3 20.20 8.80 6.40
CA ILE A 3 19.10 8.56 7.33
C ILE A 3 19.39 9.31 8.63
N PRO A 4 18.54 10.27 9.05
CA PRO A 4 18.74 11.03 10.26
C PRO A 4 18.67 10.16 11.52
N THR A 5 19.50 10.48 12.51
CA THR A 5 19.47 9.87 13.83
C THR A 5 18.75 10.79 14.82
N VAL A 6 17.86 10.23 15.62
CA VAL A 6 17.14 10.91 16.71
C VAL A 6 17.64 10.38 18.05
N ILE A 7 17.95 11.29 18.99
CA ILE A 7 18.33 10.93 20.35
C ILE A 7 17.13 11.15 21.28
N GLU A 8 16.68 10.09 21.91
CA GLU A 8 15.59 10.10 22.90
C GLU A 8 16.18 10.04 24.30
N LYS A 9 15.83 11.01 25.14
CA LYS A 9 16.22 11.03 26.56
C LYS A 9 15.20 10.27 27.38
N THR A 10 15.65 9.26 28.10
CA THR A 10 14.83 8.46 29.03
C THR A 10 15.43 8.53 30.43
N HIS A 11 14.68 8.09 31.46
CA HIS A 11 15.25 8.01 32.83
C HIS A 11 16.40 7.00 32.94
N ASN A 12 16.57 6.12 31.96
CA ASN A 12 17.67 5.15 31.91
C ASN A 12 18.83 5.59 31.01
N GLY A 13 18.88 6.88 30.60
CA GLY A 13 19.90 7.44 29.73
C GLY A 13 19.40 7.83 28.34
N GLU A 14 20.33 8.09 27.44
CA GLU A 14 20.05 8.48 26.06
C GLU A 14 20.07 7.24 25.15
N ARG A 15 19.10 7.16 24.22
CA ARG A 15 19.04 6.14 23.18
C ARG A 15 19.00 6.80 21.81
N ALA A 16 19.86 6.35 20.91
CA ALA A 16 19.88 6.78 19.52
C ALA A 16 19.06 5.81 18.66
N TYR A 17 18.21 6.35 17.81
CA TYR A 17 17.44 5.63 16.81
C TYR A 17 17.63 6.29 15.46
N ASP A 18 17.63 5.53 14.36
CA ASP A 18 17.33 6.14 13.07
C ASP A 18 15.84 6.56 13.03
N ILE A 19 15.50 7.49 12.12
CA ILE A 19 14.15 8.08 12.09
C ILE A 19 13.05 7.01 11.82
N TYR A 20 13.32 6.01 10.98
CA TYR A 20 12.33 4.96 10.69
C TYR A 20 12.12 4.04 11.89
N SER A 21 13.20 3.63 12.58
CA SER A 21 13.11 2.86 13.82
C SER A 21 12.38 3.64 14.92
N ARG A 22 12.55 4.97 14.99
CA ARG A 22 11.81 5.81 15.96
C ARG A 22 10.32 5.87 15.61
N LEU A 23 9.97 6.01 14.33
CA LEU A 23 8.58 6.02 13.89
C LEU A 23 7.91 4.66 14.01
N LEU A 24 8.65 3.56 13.84
CA LEU A 24 8.16 2.21 14.07
C LEU A 24 7.65 1.99 15.51
N LYS A 25 8.27 2.62 16.51
CA LYS A 25 7.76 2.62 17.89
C LYS A 25 6.38 3.26 18.03
N GLU A 26 6.04 4.21 17.14
CA GLU A 26 4.71 4.83 17.05
C GLU A 26 3.78 4.05 16.10
N ARG A 27 4.18 2.83 15.70
CA ARG A 27 3.46 1.94 14.79
C ARG A 27 3.28 2.52 13.38
N ILE A 28 4.23 3.34 12.96
CA ILE A 28 4.24 3.97 11.64
C ILE A 28 5.29 3.28 10.77
N ILE A 29 4.87 2.79 9.61
CA ILE A 29 5.72 2.15 8.60
C ILE A 29 5.58 2.86 7.25
N PHE A 30 6.57 2.71 6.38
CA PHE A 30 6.60 3.39 5.08
C PHE A 30 6.81 2.42 3.93
N LEU A 31 5.91 2.46 2.94
CA LEU A 31 6.15 1.97 1.59
C LEU A 31 6.53 3.19 0.74
N GLY A 32 7.79 3.60 0.78
CA GLY A 32 8.32 4.81 0.14
C GLY A 32 9.14 4.55 -1.13
N THR A 33 9.07 3.33 -1.68
CA THR A 33 9.84 2.88 -2.84
C THR A 33 8.99 2.00 -3.75
N GLY A 34 9.59 1.44 -4.81
CA GLY A 34 8.97 0.37 -5.58
C GLY A 34 8.67 -0.86 -4.73
N VAL A 35 7.63 -1.60 -5.13
CA VAL A 35 7.25 -2.88 -4.53
C VAL A 35 8.14 -3.97 -5.14
N GLU A 36 9.05 -4.48 -4.34
CA GLU A 36 10.04 -5.48 -4.72
C GLU A 36 10.37 -6.38 -3.52
N GLU A 37 11.15 -7.44 -3.71
CA GLU A 37 11.46 -8.44 -2.71
C GLU A 37 11.96 -7.83 -1.39
N ASN A 38 12.93 -6.89 -1.45
CA ASN A 38 13.50 -6.26 -0.26
C ASN A 38 12.49 -5.37 0.48
N SER A 39 11.76 -4.51 -0.25
CA SER A 39 10.77 -3.62 0.36
C SER A 39 9.61 -4.41 0.96
N SER A 40 9.15 -5.45 0.28
CA SER A 40 8.05 -6.28 0.77
C SER A 40 8.45 -7.09 2.00
N SER A 41 9.61 -7.74 1.99
CA SER A 41 10.13 -8.49 3.14
C SER A 41 10.29 -7.61 4.38
N ASN A 42 10.79 -6.38 4.19
CA ASN A 42 10.93 -5.41 5.27
C ASN A 42 9.58 -5.00 5.86
N ILE A 43 8.58 -4.67 5.01
CA ILE A 43 7.23 -4.30 5.47
C ILE A 43 6.56 -5.46 6.20
N ILE A 44 6.64 -6.68 5.66
CA ILE A 44 6.10 -7.88 6.29
C ILE A 44 6.70 -8.09 7.68
N ALA A 45 8.03 -7.99 7.81
CA ALA A 45 8.71 -8.12 9.10
C ALA A 45 8.24 -7.06 10.11
N GLN A 46 8.06 -5.80 9.69
CA GLN A 46 7.54 -4.73 10.54
C GLN A 46 6.08 -4.98 10.96
N LEU A 47 5.21 -5.46 10.05
CA LEU A 47 3.83 -5.80 10.37
C LEU A 47 3.75 -6.90 11.44
N LEU A 48 4.51 -7.99 11.27
CA LEU A 48 4.56 -9.10 12.24
C LEU A 48 5.16 -8.68 13.58
N PHE A 49 6.19 -7.85 13.56
CA PHE A 49 6.79 -7.28 14.78
C PHE A 49 5.77 -6.44 15.55
N LEU A 50 5.06 -5.53 14.86
CA LEU A 50 4.07 -4.66 15.49
C LEU A 50 2.84 -5.45 16.01
N GLU A 51 2.44 -6.52 15.34
CA GLU A 51 1.43 -7.43 15.89
C GLU A 51 1.90 -8.08 17.19
N SER A 52 3.15 -8.53 17.26
CA SER A 52 3.71 -9.17 18.47
C SER A 52 3.81 -8.20 19.66
N GLU A 53 4.07 -6.90 19.40
CA GLU A 53 4.14 -5.86 20.43
C GLU A 53 2.77 -5.51 21.02
N ASP A 54 1.77 -5.28 20.17
CA ASP A 54 0.40 -4.99 20.62
C ASP A 54 -0.61 -5.36 19.51
N PRO A 55 -1.31 -6.50 19.64
CA PRO A 55 -2.26 -6.96 18.62
C PRO A 55 -3.58 -6.18 18.57
N LYS A 56 -3.77 -5.18 19.45
CA LYS A 56 -5.02 -4.41 19.54
C LYS A 56 -4.91 -3.00 18.97
N LYS A 57 -3.70 -2.50 18.77
CA LYS A 57 -3.48 -1.14 18.25
C LYS A 57 -3.27 -1.15 16.75
N ASP A 58 -3.88 -0.20 16.08
CA ASP A 58 -3.72 0.01 14.63
C ASP A 58 -2.26 0.23 14.23
N ILE A 59 -1.95 -0.15 13.00
CA ILE A 59 -0.68 0.14 12.33
C ILE A 59 -0.95 1.16 11.23
N PHE A 60 -0.10 2.17 11.10
CA PHE A 60 -0.19 3.20 10.06
C PHE A 60 0.85 2.94 8.97
N MET A 61 0.40 2.64 7.75
CA MET A 61 1.27 2.46 6.59
C MET A 61 1.16 3.68 5.66
N TYR A 62 2.24 4.45 5.56
CA TYR A 62 2.36 5.56 4.61
C TYR A 62 2.85 5.04 3.27
N VAL A 63 2.09 5.32 2.21
CA VAL A 63 2.33 4.82 0.85
C VAL A 63 2.72 5.97 -0.06
N ASN A 64 3.96 5.92 -0.59
CA ASN A 64 4.46 6.77 -1.67
C ASN A 64 5.23 5.87 -2.64
N SER A 65 4.51 5.18 -3.52
CA SER A 65 5.08 4.09 -4.32
C SER A 65 4.55 4.11 -5.75
N PRO A 66 5.43 3.92 -6.75
CA PRO A 66 5.03 3.73 -8.15
C PRO A 66 4.44 2.32 -8.41
N GLY A 67 4.37 1.46 -7.41
CA GLY A 67 4.02 0.05 -7.56
C GLY A 67 5.23 -0.83 -7.84
N GLY A 68 5.04 -1.96 -8.52
CA GLY A 68 6.11 -2.91 -8.81
C GLY A 68 5.61 -4.36 -8.87
N ASN A 69 6.36 -5.28 -8.30
CA ASN A 69 6.10 -6.71 -8.41
C ASN A 69 4.78 -7.11 -7.74
N VAL A 70 3.92 -7.77 -8.50
CA VAL A 70 2.59 -8.18 -8.03
C VAL A 70 2.66 -9.21 -6.90
N LYS A 71 3.59 -10.18 -6.96
CA LYS A 71 3.69 -11.22 -5.93
C LYS A 71 4.12 -10.63 -4.59
N ASP A 72 5.10 -9.72 -4.63
CA ASP A 72 5.60 -9.02 -3.45
C ASP A 72 4.52 -8.14 -2.82
N GLY A 73 3.74 -7.45 -3.66
CA GLY A 73 2.61 -6.67 -3.19
C GLY A 73 1.47 -7.53 -2.60
N LEU A 74 1.17 -8.67 -3.21
CA LEU A 74 0.19 -9.61 -2.66
C LEU A 74 0.65 -10.19 -1.31
N ALA A 75 1.96 -10.43 -1.12
CA ALA A 75 2.49 -10.89 0.16
C ALA A 75 2.30 -9.85 1.27
N ILE A 76 2.48 -8.55 0.96
CA ILE A 76 2.15 -7.46 1.89
C ILE A 76 0.65 -7.50 2.24
N ILE A 77 -0.24 -7.54 1.23
CA ILE A 77 -1.69 -7.53 1.43
C ILE A 77 -2.15 -8.74 2.23
N ASP A 78 -1.66 -9.93 1.90
CA ASP A 78 -2.00 -11.15 2.63
C ASP A 78 -1.56 -11.05 4.10
N THR A 79 -0.40 -10.44 4.38
CA THR A 79 0.06 -10.18 5.76
C THR A 79 -0.83 -9.17 6.47
N MET A 80 -1.19 -8.04 5.81
CA MET A 80 -2.12 -7.05 6.37
C MET A 80 -3.46 -7.69 6.78
N ASN A 81 -3.96 -8.62 5.96
CA ASN A 81 -5.22 -9.31 6.21
C ASN A 81 -5.09 -10.45 7.26
N HIS A 82 -3.88 -10.97 7.46
CA HIS A 82 -3.62 -12.08 8.38
C HIS A 82 -3.44 -11.62 9.83
N ILE A 83 -2.76 -10.50 10.05
CA ILE A 83 -2.49 -9.97 11.39
C ILE A 83 -3.76 -9.41 12.05
N LYS A 84 -3.77 -9.39 13.38
CA LYS A 84 -4.91 -8.91 14.16
C LYS A 84 -5.11 -7.39 14.14
N PRO A 85 -4.03 -6.56 14.19
CA PRO A 85 -4.18 -5.11 14.10
C PRO A 85 -4.78 -4.68 12.77
N ASP A 86 -5.67 -3.70 12.79
CA ASP A 86 -6.06 -3.01 11.57
C ASP A 86 -4.87 -2.23 10.98
N VAL A 87 -4.66 -2.36 9.69
CA VAL A 87 -3.67 -1.55 8.97
C VAL A 87 -4.37 -0.37 8.31
N SER A 88 -4.13 0.82 8.86
CA SER A 88 -4.53 2.09 8.26
C SER A 88 -3.55 2.48 7.16
N THR A 89 -4.02 2.81 5.98
CA THR A 89 -3.19 3.21 4.85
C THR A 89 -3.34 4.69 4.54
N VAL A 90 -2.22 5.37 4.25
CA VAL A 90 -2.20 6.82 3.97
C VAL A 90 -1.39 7.09 2.71
N CYS A 91 -2.03 7.53 1.63
CA CYS A 91 -1.32 7.94 0.42
C CYS A 91 -0.67 9.31 0.60
N VAL A 92 0.65 9.37 0.36
CA VAL A 92 1.47 10.58 0.40
C VAL A 92 2.20 10.72 -0.92
N GLY A 93 1.95 11.77 -1.69
CA GLY A 93 2.50 11.94 -3.02
C GLY A 93 1.81 11.06 -4.05
N MET A 94 2.13 9.77 -4.10
CA MET A 94 1.57 8.88 -5.12
C MET A 94 1.38 7.44 -4.61
N ALA A 95 0.29 6.81 -5.03
CA ALA A 95 0.12 5.36 -4.95
C ALA A 95 -0.29 4.83 -6.33
N ALA A 96 0.65 4.23 -7.06
CA ALA A 96 0.41 3.77 -8.42
C ALA A 96 0.48 2.25 -8.53
N SER A 97 -0.26 1.67 -9.47
CA SER A 97 -0.19 0.25 -9.81
C SER A 97 -0.38 -0.64 -8.57
N MET A 98 0.59 -1.50 -8.24
CA MET A 98 0.53 -2.34 -7.04
C MET A 98 0.45 -1.52 -5.74
N GLY A 99 1.02 -0.29 -5.72
CA GLY A 99 0.88 0.65 -4.60
C GLY A 99 -0.58 1.08 -4.37
N ALA A 100 -1.37 1.27 -5.44
CA ALA A 100 -2.79 1.56 -5.35
C ALA A 100 -3.60 0.39 -4.79
N ILE A 101 -3.25 -0.85 -5.17
CA ILE A 101 -3.88 -2.06 -4.64
C ILE A 101 -3.61 -2.18 -3.13
N ILE A 102 -2.35 -2.00 -2.70
CA ILE A 102 -1.97 -2.02 -1.27
C ILE A 102 -2.72 -0.91 -0.51
N LEU A 103 -2.76 0.32 -1.04
CA LEU A 103 -3.50 1.43 -0.43
C LEU A 103 -4.98 1.06 -0.22
N SER A 104 -5.62 0.50 -1.25
CA SER A 104 -7.04 0.12 -1.21
C SER A 104 -7.33 -1.04 -0.26
N ALA A 105 -6.32 -1.86 0.05
CA ALA A 105 -6.43 -3.01 0.95
C ALA A 105 -6.33 -2.66 2.43
N GLY A 106 -6.12 -1.39 2.79
CA GLY A 106 -6.21 -0.92 4.17
C GLY A 106 -7.59 -1.18 4.80
N ALA A 107 -7.66 -1.21 6.13
CA ALA A 107 -8.89 -1.45 6.86
C ALA A 107 -9.97 -0.43 6.47
N LYS A 108 -11.20 -0.89 6.22
CA LYS A 108 -12.32 -0.02 5.80
C LYS A 108 -12.57 1.07 6.84
N GLY A 109 -12.72 2.32 6.35
CA GLY A 109 -12.85 3.52 7.18
C GLY A 109 -11.51 4.10 7.65
N LYS A 110 -10.38 3.40 7.38
CA LYS A 110 -9.02 3.78 7.80
C LYS A 110 -8.04 3.94 6.62
N ARG A 111 -8.57 4.20 5.41
CA ARG A 111 -7.79 4.46 4.20
C ARG A 111 -7.83 5.94 3.89
N PHE A 112 -6.67 6.56 3.82
CA PHE A 112 -6.55 8.01 3.71
C PHE A 112 -5.68 8.43 2.54
N ILE A 113 -5.85 9.69 2.11
CA ILE A 113 -5.02 10.33 1.10
C ILE A 113 -4.77 11.79 1.48
N LEU A 114 -3.56 12.29 1.26
CA LEU A 114 -3.25 13.72 1.42
C LEU A 114 -3.80 14.53 0.24
N PRO A 115 -4.09 15.85 0.42
CA PRO A 115 -4.81 16.66 -0.57
C PRO A 115 -4.15 16.77 -1.95
N ASN A 116 -2.82 16.68 -2.03
CA ASN A 116 -2.05 16.79 -3.27
C ASN A 116 -1.51 15.42 -3.75
N ALA A 117 -1.92 14.33 -3.10
CA ALA A 117 -1.56 13.00 -3.52
C ALA A 117 -2.53 12.48 -4.60
N GLU A 118 -2.04 11.57 -5.42
CA GLU A 118 -2.79 10.96 -6.50
C GLU A 118 -2.65 9.43 -6.49
N VAL A 119 -3.62 8.78 -7.09
CA VAL A 119 -3.64 7.32 -7.24
C VAL A 119 -3.69 6.97 -8.73
N MET A 120 -2.95 5.95 -9.15
CA MET A 120 -3.05 5.41 -10.50
C MET A 120 -3.33 3.91 -10.46
N ILE A 121 -4.36 3.50 -11.21
CA ILE A 121 -4.68 2.10 -11.41
C ILE A 121 -4.52 1.72 -12.87
N HIS A 122 -4.01 0.52 -13.11
CA HIS A 122 -3.89 -0.08 -14.43
C HIS A 122 -3.78 -1.60 -14.34
N GLN A 123 -3.95 -2.29 -15.48
CA GLN A 123 -3.75 -3.73 -15.56
C GLN A 123 -2.26 -4.09 -15.38
N PRO A 124 -1.94 -5.33 -14.90
CA PRO A 124 -0.55 -5.74 -14.74
C PRO A 124 0.17 -5.76 -16.09
N LEU A 125 1.40 -5.26 -16.07
CA LEU A 125 2.32 -5.38 -17.20
C LEU A 125 3.07 -6.71 -17.11
N GLY A 126 3.30 -7.35 -18.25
CA GLY A 126 4.06 -8.58 -18.32
C GLY A 126 4.44 -8.89 -19.77
N GLY A 127 5.47 -9.68 -19.90
CA GLY A 127 5.94 -10.20 -21.19
C GLY A 127 6.63 -11.53 -20.99
N VAL A 128 6.79 -12.27 -22.07
CA VAL A 128 7.45 -13.58 -22.07
C VAL A 128 8.06 -13.84 -23.45
N GLU A 129 9.22 -14.47 -23.44
CA GLU A 129 9.91 -14.99 -24.60
C GLU A 129 10.29 -16.45 -24.34
N GLY A 130 10.23 -17.32 -25.32
CA GLY A 130 10.56 -18.73 -25.19
C GLY A 130 9.78 -19.63 -26.12
N GLN A 131 9.64 -20.92 -25.73
CA GLN A 131 8.88 -21.89 -26.49
C GLN A 131 7.38 -21.58 -26.45
N ALA A 132 6.65 -21.94 -27.50
CA ALA A 132 5.22 -21.66 -27.62
C ALA A 132 4.40 -22.13 -26.39
N SER A 133 4.71 -23.30 -25.84
CA SER A 133 4.06 -23.82 -24.65
C SER A 133 4.30 -22.96 -23.41
N ASP A 134 5.56 -22.48 -23.22
CA ASP A 134 5.91 -21.61 -22.09
C ASP A 134 5.26 -20.23 -22.20
N ILE A 135 5.18 -19.71 -23.43
CA ILE A 135 4.46 -18.48 -23.73
C ILE A 135 2.97 -18.62 -23.36
N ALA A 136 2.31 -19.72 -23.74
CA ALA A 136 0.91 -19.97 -23.42
C ALA A 136 0.67 -20.07 -21.91
N ILE A 137 1.52 -20.79 -21.18
CA ILE A 137 1.44 -20.92 -19.72
C ILE A 137 1.60 -19.55 -19.04
N THR A 138 2.58 -18.76 -19.48
CA THR A 138 2.84 -17.44 -18.90
C THR A 138 1.72 -16.46 -19.20
N ALA A 139 1.18 -16.46 -20.43
CA ALA A 139 0.03 -15.63 -20.80
C ALA A 139 -1.20 -15.95 -19.94
N ASP A 140 -1.52 -17.25 -19.74
CA ASP A 140 -2.62 -17.66 -18.85
C ASP A 140 -2.42 -17.16 -17.41
N ARG A 141 -1.19 -17.23 -16.90
CA ARG A 141 -0.87 -16.71 -15.56
C ARG A 141 -1.05 -15.20 -15.46
N ILE A 142 -0.66 -14.42 -16.47
CA ILE A 142 -0.86 -12.96 -16.51
C ILE A 142 -2.36 -12.65 -16.49
N ILE A 143 -3.15 -13.34 -17.28
CA ILE A 143 -4.62 -13.16 -17.32
C ILE A 143 -5.25 -13.51 -15.95
N LYS A 144 -4.85 -14.62 -15.33
CA LYS A 144 -5.34 -14.99 -13.99
C LYS A 144 -4.97 -13.92 -12.95
N THR A 145 -3.75 -13.37 -13.02
CA THR A 145 -3.30 -12.29 -12.14
C THR A 145 -4.12 -11.03 -12.35
N LYS A 146 -4.34 -10.59 -13.60
CA LYS A 146 -5.22 -9.46 -13.94
C LYS A 146 -6.60 -9.63 -13.32
N ASN A 147 -7.22 -10.78 -13.52
CA ASN A 147 -8.57 -11.05 -13.01
C ASN A 147 -8.60 -11.04 -11.46
N LYS A 148 -7.55 -11.56 -10.79
CA LYS A 148 -7.42 -11.50 -9.33
C LYS A 148 -7.36 -10.07 -8.83
N LEU A 149 -6.50 -9.24 -9.42
CA LEU A 149 -6.32 -7.83 -9.00
C LEU A 149 -7.58 -6.99 -9.27
N ASN A 150 -8.26 -7.20 -10.40
CA ASN A 150 -9.51 -6.52 -10.69
C ASN A 150 -10.62 -6.85 -9.69
N LYS A 151 -10.75 -8.13 -9.28
CA LYS A 151 -11.69 -8.53 -8.23
C LYS A 151 -11.34 -7.88 -6.88
N MET A 152 -10.06 -7.87 -6.49
CA MET A 152 -9.62 -7.20 -5.26
C MET A 152 -9.94 -5.70 -5.27
N LEU A 153 -9.69 -5.00 -6.38
CA LEU A 153 -10.08 -3.60 -6.53
C LEU A 153 -11.59 -3.41 -6.44
N ALA A 154 -12.39 -4.26 -7.10
CA ALA A 154 -13.85 -4.18 -7.04
C ALA A 154 -14.35 -4.36 -5.59
N GLU A 155 -13.85 -5.34 -4.86
CA GLU A 155 -14.18 -5.61 -3.45
C GLU A 155 -13.77 -4.46 -2.53
N ASN A 156 -12.54 -3.95 -2.70
CA ASN A 156 -12.00 -2.89 -1.85
C ASN A 156 -12.70 -1.54 -2.09
N THR A 157 -13.05 -1.24 -3.35
CA THR A 157 -13.65 0.06 -3.73
C THR A 157 -15.17 0.06 -3.70
N GLY A 158 -15.80 -1.11 -3.78
CA GLY A 158 -17.25 -1.24 -3.96
C GLY A 158 -17.73 -0.93 -5.39
N GLN A 159 -16.81 -0.78 -6.35
CA GLN A 159 -17.14 -0.59 -7.76
C GLN A 159 -17.54 -1.91 -8.41
N LYS A 160 -18.35 -1.84 -9.48
CA LYS A 160 -18.66 -3.01 -10.30
C LYS A 160 -17.41 -3.51 -11.01
N LEU A 161 -17.27 -4.83 -11.16
CA LEU A 161 -16.10 -5.44 -11.80
C LEU A 161 -15.90 -4.92 -13.24
N GLU A 162 -16.99 -4.78 -14.02
CA GLU A 162 -16.94 -4.29 -15.39
C GLU A 162 -16.41 -2.85 -15.47
N LYS A 163 -16.70 -2.02 -14.43
CA LYS A 163 -16.15 -0.67 -14.36
C LYS A 163 -14.65 -0.71 -14.07
N ILE A 164 -14.21 -1.55 -13.14
CA ILE A 164 -12.78 -1.74 -12.84
C ILE A 164 -12.04 -2.21 -14.10
N GLU A 165 -12.56 -3.24 -14.80
CA GLU A 165 -11.95 -3.79 -16.01
C GLU A 165 -11.75 -2.74 -17.10
N LYS A 166 -12.73 -1.84 -17.25
CA LYS A 166 -12.65 -0.71 -18.17
C LYS A 166 -11.61 0.33 -17.76
N ASP A 167 -11.63 0.71 -16.49
CA ASP A 167 -10.78 1.81 -15.98
C ASP A 167 -9.30 1.40 -15.91
N VAL A 168 -9.00 0.13 -15.61
CA VAL A 168 -7.61 -0.37 -15.54
C VAL A 168 -7.01 -0.76 -16.91
N ASP A 169 -7.74 -0.63 -18.00
CA ASP A 169 -7.23 -1.01 -19.33
C ASP A 169 -6.00 -0.18 -19.73
N ARG A 170 -5.95 1.07 -19.30
CA ARG A 170 -4.80 1.99 -19.42
C ARG A 170 -4.58 2.69 -18.08
N ASP A 171 -3.51 3.48 -17.99
CA ASP A 171 -3.23 4.29 -16.82
C ASP A 171 -4.40 5.22 -16.51
N TYR A 172 -5.05 4.98 -15.39
CA TYR A 172 -6.18 5.77 -14.92
C TYR A 172 -5.79 6.51 -13.66
N TRP A 173 -5.54 7.80 -13.80
CA TRP A 173 -5.12 8.70 -12.73
C TRP A 173 -6.31 9.30 -12.01
N ILE A 174 -6.24 9.33 -10.68
CA ILE A 174 -7.34 9.73 -9.80
C ILE A 174 -6.76 10.64 -8.72
N ASP A 175 -7.21 11.89 -8.70
CA ASP A 175 -6.82 12.82 -7.64
C ASP A 175 -7.48 12.49 -6.29
N ALA A 176 -7.03 13.17 -5.21
CA ALA A 176 -7.42 12.86 -3.85
C ALA A 176 -8.95 12.87 -3.61
N LYS A 177 -9.68 13.82 -4.20
CA LYS A 177 -11.14 13.92 -4.00
C LYS A 177 -11.89 12.84 -4.75
N ASP A 178 -11.44 12.52 -5.95
CA ASP A 178 -12.06 11.50 -6.77
C ASP A 178 -11.68 10.09 -6.30
N ALA A 179 -10.51 9.90 -5.67
CA ALA A 179 -10.13 8.64 -5.02
C ALA A 179 -11.09 8.25 -3.88
N VAL A 180 -11.62 9.24 -3.14
CA VAL A 180 -12.68 9.01 -2.15
C VAL A 180 -14.00 8.61 -2.82
N LYS A 181 -14.41 9.33 -3.88
CA LYS A 181 -15.65 9.00 -4.62
C LYS A 181 -15.56 7.63 -5.30
N TYR A 182 -14.37 7.27 -5.77
CA TYR A 182 -14.10 5.99 -6.37
C TYR A 182 -14.12 4.84 -5.36
N GLY A 183 -13.81 5.14 -4.10
CA GLY A 183 -13.77 4.18 -3.00
C GLY A 183 -12.41 3.54 -2.76
N ILE A 184 -11.34 4.02 -3.41
CA ILE A 184 -9.97 3.53 -3.17
C ILE A 184 -9.53 3.90 -1.75
N VAL A 185 -9.91 5.09 -1.29
CA VAL A 185 -9.69 5.59 0.06
C VAL A 185 -11.00 6.07 0.68
N ASP A 186 -11.03 6.22 1.99
CA ASP A 186 -12.23 6.60 2.73
C ASP A 186 -12.31 8.11 2.97
N LYS A 187 -11.15 8.81 3.05
CA LYS A 187 -11.13 10.24 3.39
C LYS A 187 -9.86 10.94 2.92
N VAL A 188 -10.00 12.22 2.53
CA VAL A 188 -8.86 13.14 2.40
C VAL A 188 -8.45 13.63 3.78
N MET A 189 -7.17 13.50 4.16
CA MET A 189 -6.63 14.06 5.40
C MET A 189 -6.30 15.54 5.23
N GLU A 190 -7.17 16.38 5.70
CA GLU A 190 -6.93 17.84 5.73
C GLU A 190 -6.25 18.26 7.04
N LYS A 191 -5.55 19.39 6.99
CA LYS A 191 -5.01 20.01 8.20
C LYS A 191 -6.16 20.26 9.21
N PRO A 192 -6.01 19.89 10.49
CA PRO A 192 -7.02 20.22 11.47
C PRO A 192 -7.28 21.73 11.48
N LYS A 193 -8.57 22.13 11.37
CA LYS A 193 -8.94 23.53 11.53
C LYS A 193 -8.57 23.93 12.94
N THR A 194 -7.58 24.80 13.08
CA THR A 194 -7.28 25.44 14.37
C THR A 194 -8.54 26.15 14.81
N LYS A 195 -9.14 25.71 15.91
CA LYS A 195 -10.19 26.50 16.55
C LYS A 195 -9.56 27.85 16.91
N LYS A 196 -10.01 28.93 16.26
CA LYS A 196 -9.72 30.29 16.69
C LYS A 196 -10.38 30.56 18.02
#